data_6aaf8d3977f2694d74ddee53283ea586
#
_entry.id   6aaf8d3977f2694d74ddee53283ea586
#
_cell.length_a   1.000
_cell.length_b   1.000
_cell.length_c   1.000
_cell.angle_alpha   90.00
_cell.angle_beta   90.00
_cell.angle_gamma   90.00
#
_symmetry.space_group_name_H-M   'P 1'
#
loop_
_entity.id
_entity.type
_entity.pdbx_description
1 polymer ?
#
loop_
_entity_poly.entity_id
_entity_poly.type
_entity_poly.pdbx_seq_one_letter_code
_entity_poly.pdbx_strand_id
1 'polypeptide(L)'
;MPAKRFLLNISQNYSFAILRPLQEAIRNSNRDVCWFVQGNSVNLTYFTADEKVLSTVDDVMKYDPDAVIFPANIAPTFFPGINVAVFHGFDAGKIDKKGLNDHYKVRHCFDLYCTQGPDSTMEFQRLAVKHQT
;
A
#
# COMPACT_ATOMS: atom_id res chain seq x y z
N MET A 1 -7.39 -22.40 -11.77
CA MET A 1 -6.40 -21.35 -11.41
C MET A 1 -6.66 -20.90 -9.99
N PRO A 2 -5.64 -20.86 -9.13
CA PRO A 2 -5.84 -20.29 -7.79
C PRO A 2 -6.21 -18.81 -7.88
N ALA A 3 -7.00 -18.35 -6.92
CA ALA A 3 -7.37 -16.94 -6.85
C ALA A 3 -6.13 -16.09 -6.61
N LYS A 4 -6.12 -14.87 -7.16
CA LYS A 4 -5.07 -13.90 -6.86
C LYS A 4 -5.10 -13.54 -5.38
N ARG A 5 -3.93 -13.35 -4.79
CA ARG A 5 -3.75 -13.05 -3.37
C ARG A 5 -3.25 -11.63 -3.19
N PHE A 6 -3.95 -10.88 -2.35
CA PHE A 6 -3.62 -9.49 -2.04
C PHE A 6 -3.24 -9.38 -0.57
N LEU A 7 -2.21 -8.59 -0.28
CA LEU A 7 -1.81 -8.27 1.07
C LEU A 7 -2.00 -6.77 1.31
N LEU A 8 -2.73 -6.43 2.37
CA LEU A 8 -2.92 -5.04 2.79
C LEU A 8 -1.93 -4.77 3.92
N ASN A 9 -0.87 -4.02 3.63
CA ASN A 9 0.18 -3.72 4.59
C ASN A 9 -0.09 -2.36 5.23
N ILE A 10 -0.25 -2.32 6.54
CA ILE A 10 -0.57 -1.09 7.26
C ILE A 10 0.41 -0.85 8.39
N SER A 11 0.61 0.42 8.75
CA SER A 11 1.43 0.84 9.88
C SER A 11 0.75 1.90 10.75
N GLN A 12 -0.46 2.32 10.37
CA GLN A 12 -1.21 3.36 11.08
C GLN A 12 -2.70 3.02 11.12
N ASN A 13 -3.39 3.49 12.16
CA ASN A 13 -4.82 3.20 12.33
C ASN A 13 -5.71 3.80 11.24
N TYR A 14 -5.34 4.96 10.68
CA TYR A 14 -6.14 5.58 9.60
C TYR A 14 -6.20 4.73 8.34
N SER A 15 -5.29 3.77 8.19
CA SER A 15 -5.23 2.91 7.01
C SER A 15 -6.46 1.99 6.88
N PHE A 16 -7.15 1.68 7.98
CA PHE A 16 -8.37 0.86 7.92
C PHE A 16 -9.45 1.51 7.06
N ALA A 17 -9.68 2.82 7.23
CA ALA A 17 -10.67 3.54 6.46
C ALA A 17 -10.33 3.59 4.97
N ILE A 18 -9.03 3.61 4.64
CA ILE A 18 -8.57 3.64 3.25
C ILE A 18 -8.71 2.27 2.60
N LEU A 19 -8.35 1.20 3.31
CA LEU A 19 -8.19 -0.13 2.70
C LEU A 19 -9.40 -1.04 2.85
N ARG A 20 -10.31 -0.80 3.79
CA ARG A 20 -11.50 -1.64 3.94
C ARG A 20 -12.42 -1.62 2.71
N PRO A 21 -12.66 -0.49 2.06
CA PRO A 21 -13.40 -0.51 0.78
C PRO A 21 -12.70 -1.35 -0.28
N LEU A 22 -11.38 -1.30 -0.34
CA LEU A 22 -10.60 -2.12 -1.26
C LEU A 22 -10.69 -3.61 -0.90
N GLN A 23 -10.63 -3.94 0.39
CA GLN A 23 -10.83 -5.31 0.86
C GLN A 23 -12.15 -5.89 0.37
N GLU A 24 -13.23 -5.11 0.49
CA GLU A 24 -14.55 -5.54 0.03
C GLU A 24 -14.58 -5.75 -1.49
N ALA A 25 -13.96 -4.86 -2.25
CA ALA A 25 -13.86 -5.01 -3.70
C ALA A 25 -13.08 -6.28 -4.09
N ILE A 26 -11.99 -6.58 -3.38
CA ILE A 26 -11.20 -7.80 -3.61
C ILE A 26 -12.04 -9.04 -3.31
N ARG A 27 -12.74 -9.07 -2.18
CA ARG A 27 -13.61 -10.17 -1.77
C ARG A 27 -14.74 -10.38 -2.77
N ASN A 28 -15.38 -9.31 -3.22
CA ASN A 28 -16.47 -9.36 -4.20
C ASN A 28 -16.01 -9.84 -5.56
N SER A 29 -14.72 -9.77 -5.85
CA SER A 29 -14.10 -10.29 -7.08
C SER A 29 -13.68 -11.76 -6.95
N ASN A 30 -14.00 -12.42 -5.84
CA ASN A 30 -13.59 -13.79 -5.52
C ASN A 30 -12.07 -13.95 -5.47
N ARG A 31 -11.37 -12.92 -4.98
CA ARG A 31 -9.92 -12.95 -4.76
C ARG A 31 -9.65 -12.98 -3.26
N ASP A 32 -8.46 -13.45 -2.90
CA ASP A 32 -8.07 -13.59 -1.51
C ASP A 32 -7.38 -12.33 -0.99
N VAL A 33 -7.60 -12.00 0.28
CA VAL A 33 -7.01 -10.82 0.90
C VAL A 33 -6.64 -11.11 2.36
N CYS A 34 -5.45 -10.69 2.75
CA CYS A 34 -4.97 -10.73 4.14
C CYS A 34 -4.39 -9.38 4.51
N TRP A 35 -4.23 -9.17 5.80
CA TRP A 35 -3.61 -7.96 6.36
C TRP A 35 -2.26 -8.30 6.98
N PHE A 36 -1.34 -7.36 6.94
CA PHE A 36 -0.09 -7.43 7.69
C PHE A 36 0.16 -6.07 8.35
N VAL A 37 0.48 -6.10 9.64
CA VAL A 37 0.74 -4.89 10.43
C VAL A 37 2.24 -4.73 10.60
N GLN A 38 2.74 -3.58 10.15
CA GLN A 38 4.15 -3.21 10.27
C GLN A 38 4.30 -2.21 11.41
N GLY A 39 5.24 -2.48 12.31
CA GLY A 39 5.44 -1.62 13.48
C GLY A 39 4.44 -1.89 14.59
N ASN A 40 4.30 -0.94 15.52
CA ASN A 40 3.50 -1.10 16.73
C ASN A 40 2.48 0.02 16.95
N SER A 41 2.21 0.81 15.93
CA SER A 41 1.29 1.96 16.04
C SER A 41 -0.17 1.61 15.77
N VAL A 42 -0.45 0.39 15.27
CA VAL A 42 -1.80 -0.05 14.92
C VAL A 42 -2.47 -0.70 16.13
N ASN A 43 -3.70 -0.31 16.41
CA ASN A 43 -4.52 -0.96 17.43
C ASN A 43 -5.13 -2.24 16.84
N LEU A 44 -4.63 -3.38 17.26
CA LEU A 44 -5.04 -4.69 16.74
C LEU A 44 -6.49 -5.03 17.06
N THR A 45 -7.10 -4.38 18.06
CA THR A 45 -8.51 -4.59 18.39
C THR A 45 -9.47 -4.03 17.34
N TYR A 46 -8.97 -3.20 16.42
CA TYR A 46 -9.78 -2.67 15.31
C TYR A 46 -10.07 -3.71 14.23
N PHE A 47 -9.32 -4.81 14.18
CA PHE A 47 -9.60 -5.90 13.25
C PHE A 47 -10.87 -6.64 13.67
N THR A 48 -11.65 -7.05 12.67
CA THR A 48 -12.83 -7.89 12.90
C THR A 48 -12.46 -9.36 12.79
N ALA A 49 -13.34 -10.26 13.27
CA ALA A 49 -13.07 -11.70 13.31
C ALA A 49 -12.91 -12.32 11.91
N ASP A 50 -13.50 -11.69 10.88
CA ASP A 50 -13.42 -12.17 9.50
C ASP A 50 -12.26 -11.57 8.71
N GLU A 51 -11.46 -10.71 9.34
CA GLU A 51 -10.26 -10.14 8.73
C GLU A 51 -9.04 -10.99 9.11
N LYS A 52 -8.42 -11.62 8.13
CA LYS A 52 -7.26 -12.47 8.35
C LYS A 52 -5.99 -11.62 8.43
N VAL A 53 -5.27 -11.72 9.55
CA VAL A 53 -4.06 -10.96 9.81
C VAL A 53 -2.88 -11.91 9.90
N LEU A 54 -1.84 -11.67 9.10
CA LEU A 54 -0.59 -12.42 9.16
C LEU A 54 0.29 -11.80 10.23
N SER A 55 0.93 -12.63 11.07
CA SER A 55 1.64 -12.17 12.25
C SER A 55 3.13 -11.90 12.01
N THR A 56 3.73 -12.57 11.05
CA THR A 56 5.19 -12.52 10.82
C THR A 56 5.51 -12.32 9.34
N VAL A 57 6.74 -11.90 9.08
CA VAL A 57 7.26 -11.81 7.70
C VAL A 57 7.27 -13.19 7.04
N ASP A 58 7.59 -14.25 7.80
CA ASP A 58 7.53 -15.62 7.28
C ASP A 58 6.13 -15.99 6.81
N ASP A 59 5.10 -15.57 7.54
CA ASP A 59 3.70 -15.78 7.13
C ASP A 59 3.40 -15.07 5.81
N VAL A 60 3.93 -13.87 5.62
CA VAL A 60 3.79 -13.13 4.35
C VAL A 60 4.47 -13.88 3.21
N MET A 61 5.68 -14.40 3.45
CA MET A 61 6.42 -15.15 2.43
C MET A 61 5.68 -16.44 2.05
N LYS A 62 5.07 -17.12 3.01
CA LYS A 62 4.27 -18.34 2.77
C LYS A 62 2.96 -18.03 2.07
N TYR A 63 2.34 -16.90 2.41
CA TYR A 63 1.13 -16.45 1.75
C TYR A 63 1.38 -16.15 0.26
N ASP A 64 2.57 -15.68 -0.06
CA ASP A 64 3.04 -15.39 -1.42
C ASP A 64 2.05 -14.50 -2.17
N PRO A 65 1.86 -13.24 -1.72
CA PRO A 65 0.90 -12.35 -2.35
C PRO A 65 1.30 -12.01 -3.79
N ASP A 66 0.30 -11.87 -4.66
CA ASP A 66 0.51 -11.37 -6.02
C ASP A 66 0.69 -9.84 -6.03
N ALA A 67 0.08 -9.16 -5.07
CA ALA A 67 0.22 -7.70 -4.89
C ALA A 67 0.18 -7.36 -3.41
N VAL A 68 1.02 -6.42 -3.02
CA VAL A 68 1.05 -5.85 -1.66
C VAL A 68 0.68 -4.38 -1.76
N ILE A 69 -0.31 -3.95 -1.00
CA ILE A 69 -0.87 -2.59 -1.08
C ILE A 69 -0.48 -1.81 0.16
N PHE A 70 0.12 -0.65 -0.07
CA PHE A 70 0.66 0.22 0.98
C PHE A 70 -0.01 1.59 0.92
N PRO A 71 -0.76 2.00 1.95
CA PRO A 71 -1.22 3.40 2.08
C PRO A 71 -0.11 4.27 2.67
N ALA A 72 1.05 4.24 2.04
CA ALA A 72 2.27 4.91 2.47
C ALA A 72 3.13 5.22 1.26
N ASN A 73 4.21 5.95 1.46
CA ASN A 73 5.12 6.29 0.36
C ASN A 73 6.49 5.61 0.48
N ILE A 74 6.59 4.59 1.32
CA ILE A 74 7.78 3.74 1.44
C ILE A 74 7.32 2.30 1.74
N ALA A 75 8.02 1.32 1.19
CA ALA A 75 7.67 -0.10 1.35
C ALA A 75 8.91 -0.98 1.36
N PRO A 76 8.85 -2.12 2.07
CA PRO A 76 9.86 -3.17 1.89
C PRO A 76 9.86 -3.69 0.45
N THR A 77 11.03 -3.92 -0.10
CA THR A 77 11.18 -4.38 -1.49
C THR A 77 11.30 -5.90 -1.61
N PHE A 78 11.34 -6.62 -0.49
CA PHE A 78 11.57 -8.07 -0.48
C PHE A 78 10.30 -8.92 -0.39
N PHE A 79 9.12 -8.30 -0.22
CA PHE A 79 7.87 -9.06 -0.23
C PHE A 79 7.58 -9.59 -1.64
N PRO A 80 7.00 -10.82 -1.75
CA PRO A 80 6.59 -11.33 -3.06
C PRO A 80 5.52 -10.46 -3.72
N GLY A 81 5.42 -10.55 -5.04
CA GLY A 81 4.42 -9.80 -5.81
C GLY A 81 4.85 -8.38 -6.10
N ILE A 82 3.90 -7.62 -6.64
CA ILE A 82 4.15 -6.21 -6.94
C ILE A 82 3.79 -5.33 -5.73
N ASN A 83 4.54 -4.27 -5.53
CA ASN A 83 4.26 -3.26 -4.52
C ASN A 83 3.41 -2.15 -5.12
N VAL A 84 2.25 -1.89 -4.53
CA VAL A 84 1.28 -0.89 -5.01
C VAL A 84 1.14 0.20 -3.96
N ALA A 85 1.39 1.44 -4.36
CA ALA A 85 1.17 2.59 -3.48
C ALA A 85 -0.25 3.13 -3.66
N VAL A 86 -0.99 3.25 -2.55
CA VAL A 86 -2.22 4.02 -2.48
C VAL A 86 -2.00 5.11 -1.42
N PHE A 87 -2.35 6.35 -1.74
CA PHE A 87 -2.05 7.45 -0.84
C PHE A 87 -3.10 7.58 0.25
N HIS A 88 -2.67 8.02 1.43
CA HIS A 88 -3.55 8.15 2.60
C HIS A 88 -4.15 9.55 2.76
N GLY A 89 -3.85 10.47 1.85
CA GLY A 89 -4.38 11.83 1.85
C GLY A 89 -4.02 12.56 0.57
N PHE A 90 -4.63 13.71 0.36
CA PHE A 90 -4.30 14.57 -0.77
C PHE A 90 -2.98 15.29 -0.52
N ASP A 91 -2.36 15.78 -1.59
CA ASP A 91 -1.17 16.60 -1.49
C ASP A 91 -1.49 17.88 -0.69
N ALA A 92 -0.91 17.99 0.51
CA ALA A 92 -1.09 19.15 1.38
C ALA A 92 0.11 20.12 1.31
N GLY A 93 0.99 19.94 0.34
CA GLY A 93 2.20 20.76 0.21
C GLY A 93 3.27 20.44 1.24
N LYS A 94 3.26 19.26 1.83
CA LYS A 94 4.25 18.84 2.81
C LYS A 94 5.64 18.78 2.17
N ILE A 95 6.61 19.41 2.80
CA ILE A 95 7.98 19.53 2.29
C ILE A 95 8.92 18.73 3.20
N ASP A 96 9.85 17.99 2.60
CA ASP A 96 10.87 17.26 3.33
C ASP A 96 12.01 18.18 3.78
N LYS A 97 13.03 17.62 4.46
CA LYS A 97 14.18 18.40 4.97
C LYS A 97 14.99 19.08 3.87
N LYS A 98 14.88 18.61 2.63
CA LYS A 98 15.59 19.17 1.46
C LYS A 98 14.74 20.18 0.70
N GLY A 99 13.54 20.51 1.18
CA GLY A 99 12.63 21.44 0.52
C GLY A 99 11.84 20.84 -0.64
N LEU A 100 11.83 19.51 -0.77
CA LEU A 100 11.09 18.80 -1.82
C LEU A 100 9.72 18.37 -1.31
N ASN A 101 8.72 18.35 -2.21
CA ASN A 101 7.38 17.89 -1.85
C ASN A 101 7.41 16.41 -1.49
N ASP A 102 7.14 16.07 -0.22
CA ASP A 102 7.22 14.71 0.30
C ASP A 102 6.17 13.79 -0.31
N HIS A 103 5.00 14.32 -0.72
CA HIS A 103 3.92 13.54 -1.33
C HIS A 103 4.39 12.86 -2.62
N TYR A 104 5.18 13.56 -3.42
CA TYR A 104 5.64 13.08 -4.73
C TYR A 104 7.06 12.52 -4.72
N LYS A 105 7.64 12.31 -3.55
CA LYS A 105 9.01 11.83 -3.45
C LYS A 105 9.11 10.39 -3.97
N VAL A 106 9.93 10.18 -5.00
CA VAL A 106 10.17 8.86 -5.58
C VAL A 106 11.22 8.12 -4.76
N ARG A 107 10.88 6.96 -4.24
CA ARG A 107 11.76 6.14 -3.40
C ARG A 107 12.12 4.79 -4.03
N HIS A 108 11.68 4.55 -5.26
CA HIS A 108 11.97 3.34 -6.05
C HIS A 108 11.57 2.02 -5.35
N CYS A 109 10.52 2.06 -4.51
CA CYS A 109 10.05 0.87 -3.80
C CYS A 109 8.67 0.39 -4.26
N PHE A 110 8.04 1.07 -5.21
CA PHE A 110 6.72 0.71 -5.72
C PHE A 110 6.76 0.40 -7.22
N ASP A 111 5.97 -0.60 -7.61
CA ASP A 111 5.80 -1.00 -9.01
C ASP A 111 4.62 -0.27 -9.65
N LEU A 112 3.63 0.14 -8.85
CA LEU A 112 2.42 0.81 -9.31
C LEU A 112 2.01 1.87 -8.31
N TYR A 113 1.59 3.02 -8.83
CA TYR A 113 1.03 4.12 -8.04
C TYR A 113 -0.43 4.32 -8.40
N CYS A 114 -1.33 4.21 -7.41
CA CYS A 114 -2.74 4.56 -7.57
C CYS A 114 -2.92 6.00 -7.16
N THR A 115 -3.05 6.89 -8.14
CA THR A 115 -3.10 8.33 -7.91
C THR A 115 -4.48 8.78 -7.49
N GLN A 116 -4.55 9.96 -6.86
CA GLN A 116 -5.79 10.51 -6.29
C GLN A 116 -6.58 11.37 -7.29
N GLY A 117 -6.03 11.63 -8.48
CA GLY A 117 -6.68 12.44 -9.50
C GLY A 117 -5.70 12.84 -10.59
N PRO A 118 -6.19 13.61 -11.61
CA PRO A 118 -5.37 13.96 -12.76
C PRO A 118 -4.09 14.73 -12.42
N ASP A 119 -4.12 15.62 -11.44
CA ASP A 119 -2.93 16.40 -11.07
C ASP A 119 -1.84 15.50 -10.52
N SER A 120 -2.18 14.57 -9.64
CA SER A 120 -1.23 13.59 -9.11
C SER A 120 -0.70 12.69 -10.22
N THR A 121 -1.57 12.25 -11.13
CA THR A 121 -1.17 11.42 -12.27
C THR A 121 -0.15 12.14 -13.14
N MET A 122 -0.40 13.39 -13.48
CA MET A 122 0.51 14.21 -14.29
C MET A 122 1.87 14.38 -13.61
N GLU A 123 1.88 14.63 -12.29
CA GLU A 123 3.13 14.80 -11.56
C GLU A 123 3.94 13.51 -11.53
N PHE A 124 3.30 12.35 -11.31
CA PHE A 124 4.01 11.08 -11.36
C PHE A 124 4.50 10.71 -12.75
N GLN A 125 3.77 11.08 -13.80
CA GLN A 125 4.25 10.92 -15.19
C GLN A 125 5.51 11.73 -15.44
N ARG A 126 5.54 12.97 -14.96
CA ARG A 126 6.73 13.84 -15.05
C ARG A 126 7.92 13.23 -14.31
N LEU A 127 7.69 12.70 -13.10
CA LEU A 127 8.72 12.05 -12.31
C LEU A 127 9.22 10.76 -12.95
N ALA A 128 8.35 10.01 -13.60
CA ALA A 128 8.74 8.79 -14.31
C ALA A 128 9.75 9.10 -15.42
N VAL A 129 9.53 10.17 -16.18
CA VAL A 129 10.48 10.61 -17.20
C VAL A 129 11.79 11.05 -16.56
N LYS A 130 11.72 11.85 -15.48
CA LYS A 130 12.91 12.38 -14.81
C LYS A 130 13.76 11.28 -14.17
N HIS A 131 13.15 10.27 -13.59
CA HIS A 131 13.84 9.19 -12.84
C HIS A 131 13.90 7.88 -13.59
N GLN A 132 13.33 7.79 -14.77
CA GLN A 132 13.29 6.57 -15.59
C GLN A 132 12.63 5.39 -14.84
N THR A 133 11.53 5.65 -14.16
CA THR A 133 10.80 4.63 -13.37
C THR A 133 9.49 4.20 -14.03
#